data_e55433f60844d097a05be61e0f5f2261
#
_entry.id   e55433f60844d097a05be61e0f5f2261
#
_cell.length_a   1.000
_cell.length_b   1.000
_cell.length_c   1.000
_cell.angle_alpha   90.00
_cell.angle_beta   90.00
_cell.angle_gamma   90.00
#
_symmetry.space_group_name_H-M   'P 1'
#
loop_
_entity.id
_entity.type
_entity.pdbx_description
1 polymer ?
#
loop_
_entity_poly.entity_id
_entity_poly.type
_entity_poly.pdbx_seq_one_letter_code
_entity_poly.pdbx_strand_id
1 'polypeptide(L)'
;MKTESGKEKRMVQELDLLKKHQKISVKELAAALGVSEMTVRRDLELLRKNHVLERSYGYATLVEGGNGYSYEGENYDLRRARLENFAEKDRIAKYAASLIRPDDWVFLDNGTTVSRMTFYLPTDFE
;
A
#
# COMPACT_ATOMS: atom_id res chain seq x y z
N MET A 1 -14.06 12.36 13.84
CA MET A 1 -12.73 11.74 13.76
C MET A 1 -12.90 10.24 13.47
N LYS A 2 -12.51 9.78 12.31
CA LYS A 2 -12.44 8.33 12.07
C LYS A 2 -11.19 7.79 12.77
N THR A 3 -11.38 6.87 13.70
CA THR A 3 -10.28 6.08 14.26
C THR A 3 -9.69 5.20 13.15
N GLU A 4 -8.38 5.20 13.02
CA GLU A 4 -7.68 4.21 12.19
C GLU A 4 -8.18 2.81 12.52
N SER A 5 -8.48 2.02 11.50
CA SER A 5 -8.85 0.63 11.73
C SER A 5 -7.67 -0.12 12.37
N GLY A 6 -7.95 -1.13 13.18
CA GLY A 6 -6.90 -1.96 13.79
C GLY A 6 -5.96 -2.58 12.74
N LYS A 7 -6.47 -2.82 11.53
CA LYS A 7 -5.70 -3.28 10.38
C LYS A 7 -4.70 -2.23 9.89
N GLU A 8 -5.13 -0.98 9.76
CA GLU A 8 -4.24 0.10 9.33
C GLU A 8 -3.11 0.35 10.31
N LYS A 9 -3.40 0.38 11.61
CA LYS A 9 -2.39 0.47 12.67
C LYS A 9 -1.38 -0.66 12.57
N ARG A 10 -1.86 -1.88 12.38
CA ARG A 10 -0.99 -3.05 12.24
C ARG A 10 -0.09 -2.94 11.00
N MET A 11 -0.64 -2.53 9.87
CA MET A 11 0.14 -2.37 8.64
C MET A 11 1.21 -1.28 8.77
N VAL A 12 0.92 -0.19 9.47
CA VAL A 12 1.92 0.84 9.79
C VAL A 12 3.02 0.27 10.69
N GLN A 13 2.68 -0.52 11.69
CA GLN A 13 3.66 -1.20 12.55
C GLN A 13 4.53 -2.19 11.77
N GLU A 14 3.95 -2.95 10.86
CA GLU A 14 4.69 -3.84 9.95
C GLU A 14 5.70 -3.06 9.11
N LEU A 15 5.29 -1.92 8.57
CA LEU A 15 6.15 -1.05 7.77
C LEU A 15 7.29 -0.45 8.60
N ASP A 16 7.01 -0.02 9.83
CA ASP A 16 8.03 0.52 10.74
C ASP A 16 9.07 -0.55 11.11
N LEU A 17 8.64 -1.79 11.35
CA LEU A 17 9.55 -2.92 11.60
C LEU A 17 10.40 -3.24 10.36
N LEU A 18 9.81 -3.20 9.18
CA LEU A 18 10.55 -3.38 7.92
C LEU A 18 11.60 -2.30 7.69
N LYS A 19 11.30 -1.05 7.99
CA LYS A 19 12.27 0.05 7.93
C LYS A 19 13.43 -0.16 8.88
N LYS A 20 13.15 -0.65 10.08
CA LYS A 20 14.16 -0.88 11.11
C LYS A 20 15.08 -2.05 10.78
N HIS A 21 14.53 -3.14 10.26
CA HIS A 21 15.25 -4.40 10.04
C HIS A 21 15.66 -4.65 8.59
N GLN A 22 15.18 -3.84 7.65
CA GLN A 22 15.36 -3.97 6.19
C GLN A 22 14.80 -5.26 5.60
N LYS A 23 14.96 -6.39 6.26
CA LYS A 23 14.42 -7.69 5.91
C LYS A 23 13.89 -8.37 7.18
N ILE A 24 12.65 -8.84 7.14
CA ILE A 24 12.01 -9.51 8.27
C ILE A 24 11.17 -10.69 7.80
N SER A 25 11.14 -11.78 8.56
CA SER A 25 10.31 -12.93 8.23
C SER A 25 8.87 -12.74 8.68
N VAL A 26 7.96 -13.48 8.04
CA VAL A 26 6.54 -13.54 8.45
C VAL A 26 6.42 -13.98 9.91
N LYS A 27 7.22 -14.96 10.32
CA LYS A 27 7.23 -15.48 11.70
C LYS A 27 7.65 -14.42 12.71
N GLU A 28 8.69 -13.65 12.40
CA GLU A 28 9.16 -12.56 13.26
C GLU A 28 8.14 -11.43 13.36
N LEU A 29 7.51 -11.05 12.24
CA LEU A 29 6.43 -10.06 12.24
C LEU A 29 5.24 -10.52 13.08
N ALA A 30 4.80 -11.75 12.90
CA ALA A 30 3.68 -12.32 13.66
C ALA A 30 3.97 -12.31 15.17
N ALA A 31 5.17 -12.69 15.57
CA ALA A 31 5.60 -12.68 16.97
C ALA A 31 5.66 -11.24 17.54
N ALA A 32 6.22 -10.32 16.80
CA ALA A 32 6.36 -8.92 17.22
C ALA A 32 5.00 -8.21 17.38
N LEU A 33 4.02 -8.53 16.52
CA LEU A 33 2.70 -7.90 16.50
C LEU A 33 1.65 -8.67 17.31
N GLY A 34 1.96 -9.87 17.79
CA GLY A 34 1.01 -10.71 18.54
C GLY A 34 -0.18 -11.17 17.71
N VAL A 35 0.01 -11.40 16.43
CA VAL A 35 -1.03 -11.88 15.49
C VAL A 35 -0.58 -13.18 14.83
N SER A 36 -1.52 -13.86 14.14
CA SER A 36 -1.19 -15.09 13.42
C SER A 36 -0.35 -14.80 12.16
N GLU A 37 0.45 -15.78 11.75
CA GLU A 37 1.19 -15.70 10.48
C GLU A 37 0.26 -15.51 9.28
N MET A 38 -0.94 -16.10 9.32
CA MET A 38 -1.95 -15.93 8.27
C MET A 38 -2.37 -14.46 8.13
N THR A 39 -2.58 -13.78 9.25
CA THR A 39 -2.92 -12.34 9.27
C THR A 39 -1.78 -11.51 8.67
N VAL A 40 -0.54 -11.79 9.08
CA VAL A 40 0.65 -11.13 8.51
C VAL A 40 0.75 -11.38 7.01
N ARG A 41 0.58 -12.62 6.56
CA ARG A 41 0.63 -12.94 5.11
C ARG A 41 -0.41 -12.18 4.30
N ARG A 42 -1.61 -12.01 4.82
CA ARG A 42 -2.66 -11.22 4.16
C ARG A 42 -2.31 -9.74 4.08
N ASP A 43 -1.78 -9.19 5.17
CA ASP A 43 -1.36 -7.79 5.21
C ASP A 43 -0.19 -7.55 4.25
N LEU A 44 0.83 -8.40 4.28
CA LEU A 44 1.98 -8.30 3.39
C LEU A 44 1.61 -8.47 1.92
N GLU A 45 0.65 -9.33 1.59
CA GLU A 45 0.16 -9.47 0.21
C GLU A 45 -0.51 -8.19 -0.27
N LEU A 46 -1.26 -7.53 0.58
CA LEU A 46 -1.89 -6.25 0.28
C LEU A 46 -0.83 -5.14 0.09
N LEU A 47 0.19 -5.10 0.95
CA LEU A 47 1.31 -4.16 0.81
C LEU A 47 2.12 -4.43 -0.47
N ARG A 48 2.31 -5.69 -0.83
CA ARG A 48 2.97 -6.07 -2.08
C ARG A 48 2.20 -5.62 -3.31
N LYS A 49 0.89 -5.82 -3.33
CA LYS A 49 0.01 -5.34 -4.40
C LYS A 49 0.06 -3.82 -4.58
N ASN A 50 0.32 -3.09 -3.50
CA ASN A 50 0.47 -1.63 -3.53
C ASN A 50 1.92 -1.19 -3.76
N HIS A 51 2.82 -2.10 -4.14
CA HIS A 51 4.23 -1.81 -4.41
C HIS A 51 4.99 -1.16 -3.24
N VAL A 52 4.58 -1.43 -2.00
CA VAL A 52 5.24 -0.92 -0.79
C VAL A 52 6.40 -1.81 -0.38
N LEU A 53 6.26 -3.13 -0.63
CA LEU A 53 7.27 -4.12 -0.30
C LEU A 53 7.34 -5.23 -1.35
N GLU A 54 8.42 -6.00 -1.28
CA GLU A 54 8.61 -7.25 -2.02
C GLU A 54 8.61 -8.44 -1.07
N ARG A 55 8.23 -9.59 -1.58
CA ARG A 55 8.22 -10.84 -0.84
C ARG A 55 9.09 -11.89 -1.51
N SER A 56 9.85 -12.62 -0.70
CA SER A 56 10.69 -13.72 -1.15
C SER A 56 10.83 -14.76 -0.03
N TYR A 57 10.40 -15.99 -0.31
CA TYR A 57 10.61 -17.16 0.57
C TYR A 57 10.34 -16.91 2.07
N GLY A 58 9.17 -16.36 2.42
CA GLY A 58 8.77 -16.11 3.81
C GLY A 58 9.34 -14.85 4.44
N TYR A 59 10.04 -14.04 3.68
CA TYR A 59 10.57 -12.73 4.07
C TYR A 59 9.87 -11.60 3.34
N ALA A 60 9.89 -10.43 3.97
CA ALA A 60 9.48 -9.18 3.37
C ALA A 60 10.64 -8.18 3.39
N THR A 61 10.77 -7.41 2.32
CA THR A 61 11.74 -6.32 2.19
C THR A 61 11.04 -5.09 1.63
N LEU A 62 11.44 -3.90 2.07
CA LEU A 62 10.90 -2.67 1.47
C LEU A 62 11.44 -2.50 0.05
N VAL A 63 10.58 -2.02 -0.83
CA VAL A 63 11.02 -1.58 -2.15
C VAL A 63 11.83 -0.29 -1.99
N GLU A 64 13.10 -0.35 -2.32
CA GLU A 64 13.94 0.86 -2.35
C GLU A 64 13.48 1.76 -3.48
N GLY A 65 13.19 3.02 -3.13
CA GLY A 65 12.85 4.05 -4.12
C GLY A 65 11.61 3.70 -4.95
N GLY A 66 10.47 3.46 -4.30
CA GLY A 66 9.19 3.28 -4.99
C GLY A 66 8.94 4.40 -5.98
N ASN A 67 9.25 4.15 -7.25
CA ASN A 67 9.04 5.02 -8.41
C ASN A 67 9.44 6.50 -8.25
N GLY A 68 10.77 6.76 -8.23
CA GLY A 68 11.38 7.78 -9.06
C GLY A 68 11.06 9.26 -8.83
N TYR A 69 10.40 9.66 -7.76
CA TYR A 69 10.31 11.07 -7.42
C TYR A 69 10.64 11.27 -5.94
N SER A 70 11.94 11.30 -5.65
CA SER A 70 12.40 11.93 -4.44
C SER A 70 12.33 13.44 -4.64
N TYR A 71 11.31 14.08 -4.09
CA TYR A 71 11.43 15.50 -3.82
C TYR A 71 12.48 15.67 -2.73
N GLU A 72 13.68 16.06 -3.12
CA GLU A 72 14.68 16.52 -2.18
C GLU A 72 14.12 17.74 -1.46
N GLY A 73 13.81 17.61 -0.18
CA GLY A 73 13.46 18.75 0.66
C GLY A 73 12.41 18.51 1.74
N GLU A 74 11.55 17.53 1.63
CA GLU A 74 10.59 17.21 2.68
C GLU A 74 10.57 15.70 2.93
N ASN A 75 10.56 15.32 4.23
CA ASN A 75 10.45 13.94 4.71
C ASN A 75 9.06 13.33 4.39
N TYR A 76 8.64 13.41 3.12
CA TYR A 76 7.39 12.81 2.69
C TYR A 76 7.59 11.31 2.46
N ASP A 77 7.15 10.53 3.41
CA ASP A 77 7.18 9.08 3.29
C ASP A 77 5.97 8.61 2.45
N LEU A 78 6.20 8.46 1.16
CA LEU A 78 5.18 7.99 0.22
C LEU A 78 4.60 6.61 0.62
N ARG A 79 5.40 5.75 1.23
CA ARG A 79 4.95 4.44 1.71
C ARG A 79 3.92 4.60 2.81
N ARG A 80 4.20 5.49 3.77
CA ARG A 80 3.27 5.82 4.85
C ARG A 80 2.00 6.47 4.31
N ALA A 81 2.13 7.42 3.39
CA ALA A 81 1.00 8.06 2.75
C ALA A 81 0.10 7.07 2.00
N ARG A 82 0.67 6.03 1.38
CA ARG A 82 -0.11 4.96 0.75
C ARG A 82 -0.94 4.15 1.75
N LEU A 83 -0.50 4.03 3.00
CA LEU A 83 -1.19 3.28 4.04
C LEU A 83 -2.19 4.14 4.83
N GLU A 84 -1.95 5.43 4.94
CA GLU A 84 -2.88 6.33 5.64
C GLU A 84 -4.21 6.39 4.92
N ASN A 85 -5.29 6.20 5.69
CA ASN A 85 -6.67 6.18 5.19
C ASN A 85 -6.86 5.21 4.01
N PHE A 86 -6.18 4.07 4.06
CA PHE A 86 -6.16 3.09 2.98
C PHE A 86 -7.56 2.66 2.53
N ALA A 87 -8.44 2.33 3.48
CA ALA A 87 -9.79 1.87 3.18
C ALA A 87 -10.64 2.96 2.50
N GLU A 88 -10.49 4.19 2.94
CA GLU A 88 -11.18 5.35 2.35
C GLU A 88 -10.66 5.64 0.94
N LYS A 89 -9.34 5.65 0.75
CA LYS A 89 -8.70 5.86 -0.56
C LYS A 89 -9.10 4.78 -1.54
N ASP A 90 -9.17 3.54 -1.09
CA ASP A 90 -9.59 2.41 -1.91
C ASP A 90 -11.05 2.55 -2.37
N ARG A 91 -11.95 2.91 -1.46
CA ARG A 91 -13.36 3.16 -1.81
C ARG A 91 -13.53 4.31 -2.76
N ILE A 92 -12.80 5.42 -2.54
CA ILE A 92 -12.82 6.58 -3.44
C ILE A 92 -12.35 6.16 -4.84
N ALA A 93 -11.23 5.47 -4.92
CA ALA A 93 -10.66 5.02 -6.18
C ALA A 93 -11.58 4.05 -6.93
N LYS A 94 -12.20 3.11 -6.24
CA LYS A 94 -13.17 2.17 -6.81
C LYS A 94 -14.40 2.89 -7.35
N TYR A 95 -14.95 3.82 -6.60
CA TYR A 95 -16.08 4.62 -7.04
C TYR A 95 -15.74 5.51 -8.24
N ALA A 96 -14.61 6.21 -8.17
CA ALA A 96 -14.14 7.06 -9.28
C ALA A 96 -13.92 6.24 -10.56
N ALA A 97 -13.31 5.07 -10.46
CA ALA A 97 -13.13 4.19 -11.60
C ALA A 97 -14.47 3.74 -12.21
N SER A 98 -15.50 3.53 -11.38
CA SER A 98 -16.85 3.16 -11.85
C SER A 98 -17.56 4.23 -12.67
N LEU A 99 -17.12 5.48 -12.57
CA LEU A 99 -17.67 6.61 -13.32
C LEU A 99 -17.09 6.74 -14.73
N ILE A 100 -16.01 6.03 -15.01
CA ILE A 100 -15.34 6.07 -16.32
C ILE A 100 -16.15 5.26 -17.33
N ARG A 101 -16.41 5.85 -18.49
CA ARG A 101 -17.12 5.25 -19.62
C ARG A 101 -16.13 4.77 -20.68
N PRO A 102 -16.51 3.81 -21.54
CA PRO A 102 -15.59 3.26 -22.56
C PRO A 102 -14.95 4.28 -23.50
N ASP A 103 -15.65 5.38 -23.80
CA ASP A 103 -15.15 6.41 -24.73
C ASP A 103 -14.57 7.63 -24.03
N ASP A 104 -14.37 7.56 -22.72
CA ASP A 104 -13.82 8.68 -21.95
C ASP A 104 -12.30 8.77 -22.11
N TRP A 105 -11.81 9.98 -22.19
CA TRP A 105 -10.40 10.30 -22.00
C TRP A 105 -10.17 10.60 -20.52
N VAL A 106 -9.28 9.85 -19.89
CA VAL A 106 -9.02 9.97 -18.46
C VAL A 106 -7.59 10.39 -18.23
N PHE A 107 -7.40 11.49 -17.51
CA PHE A 107 -6.09 11.92 -17.03
C PHE A 107 -5.98 11.62 -15.53
N LEU A 108 -4.98 10.85 -15.15
CA LEU A 108 -4.67 10.54 -13.75
C LEU A 108 -3.41 11.27 -13.34
N ASP A 109 -3.56 12.20 -12.42
CA ASP A 109 -2.41 12.90 -11.84
C ASP A 109 -1.80 12.11 -10.67
N ASN A 110 -0.71 12.61 -10.13
CA ASN A 110 -0.02 11.98 -9.01
C ASN A 110 -0.84 12.05 -7.71
N GLY A 111 -0.86 10.96 -6.98
CA GLY A 111 -1.48 10.92 -5.66
C GLY A 111 -1.71 9.49 -5.17
N THR A 112 -1.63 9.30 -3.87
CA THR A 112 -1.83 7.97 -3.26
C THR A 112 -3.26 7.46 -3.38
N THR A 113 -4.24 8.34 -3.51
CA THR A 113 -5.63 7.99 -3.79
C THR A 113 -5.83 7.67 -5.27
N VAL A 114 -5.34 8.53 -6.15
CA VAL A 114 -5.48 8.38 -7.61
C VAL A 114 -4.76 7.13 -8.12
N SER A 115 -3.57 6.84 -7.62
CA SER A 115 -2.81 5.64 -8.01
C SER A 115 -3.55 4.34 -7.72
N ARG A 116 -4.46 4.32 -6.77
CA ARG A 116 -5.29 3.16 -6.49
C ARG A 116 -6.34 2.87 -7.55
N MET A 117 -6.70 3.86 -8.35
CA MET A 117 -7.65 3.66 -9.47
C MET A 117 -7.11 2.64 -10.49
N THR A 118 -5.80 2.51 -10.62
CA THR A 118 -5.18 1.55 -11.54
C THR A 118 -5.61 0.10 -11.28
N PHE A 119 -5.99 -0.24 -10.05
CA PHE A 119 -6.48 -1.58 -9.70
C PHE A 119 -7.92 -1.82 -10.13
N TYR A 120 -8.67 -0.78 -10.47
CA TYR A 120 -10.09 -0.83 -10.80
C TYR A 120 -10.40 -0.38 -12.22
N LEU A 121 -9.39 0.04 -12.98
CA LEU A 121 -9.56 0.40 -14.37
C LEU A 121 -9.88 -0.84 -15.22
N PRO A 122 -10.72 -0.71 -16.27
CA PRO A 122 -10.93 -1.79 -17.22
C PRO A 122 -9.61 -2.24 -17.85
N THR A 123 -9.48 -3.54 -18.11
CA THR A 123 -8.25 -4.14 -18.69
C THR A 123 -8.09 -3.90 -20.18
N ASP A 124 -9.12 -3.38 -20.82
CA ASP A 124 -9.22 -3.09 -22.26
C ASP A 124 -9.03 -1.60 -22.58
N PHE A 125 -8.42 -0.86 -21.67
CA PHE A 125 -7.95 0.50 -21.97
C PHE A 125 -6.75 0.43 -22.92
N GLU A 126 -6.90 0.99 -24.10
CA GLU A 126 -5.81 1.24 -25.05
C GLU A 126 -5.08 2.54 -24.73
#